data_fde94617f5845d16d04bc78b5345cb4c
#
_entry.id   fde94617f5845d16d04bc78b5345cb4c
#
_cell.length_a   1.000
_cell.length_b   1.000
_cell.length_c   1.000
_cell.angle_alpha   90.00
_cell.angle_beta   90.00
_cell.angle_gamma   90.00
#
_symmetry.space_group_name_H-M   'P 1'
#
loop_
_entity.id
_entity.type
_entity.pdbx_description
1 polymer ?
#
loop_
_entity_poly.entity_id
_entity_poly.type
_entity_poly.pdbx_seq_one_letter_code
_entity_poly.pdbx_strand_id
1 'polypeptide(L)'
;MNTVLRPSPVPLPPASGAWREGDPPGRRQWYAHPRPLPLEAGGELAGVRLAFETWGRLAPDRSNAVLVLHALTGDSHVAGPAGPGHPTPGWWDGLVGPGRALDTDRWFVVAPNVLGGCQGSTGPSSRGPSGRRWGGDFPFLTQRDQVAAEAALADALGVDRWALVVGGSMGGMRAVEWAVSHPERTGALLLLATTAAASAEQIAWASTQVHAIRADPHWHGGHYHDTGRGPHAGLGLARRIAHITYRSEPELQSRFAGSPQDAEDPWRGGRYQVASYLDHHADKLVRRFDAGSYVVLSEAMNSHDVGRGRGGVRAALGRVTAPTLVAGVDSDRLYPPVQQAELAAGIPTADGPRVVESPYGHDGFLIEVEQVAALVRELLPAPPPVPARTPGHVTVHTPDE
;
A
#
# COMPACT_ATOMS: atom_id res chain seq x y z
N MET A 1 39.38 -25.83 -11.67
CA MET A 1 37.93 -25.73 -11.82
C MET A 1 37.35 -25.42 -10.44
N ASN A 2 37.16 -24.16 -10.09
CA ASN A 2 36.50 -23.76 -8.86
C ASN A 2 34.98 -23.68 -9.14
N THR A 3 34.27 -24.71 -8.73
CA THR A 3 32.80 -24.71 -8.73
C THR A 3 32.34 -23.71 -7.66
N VAL A 4 32.00 -22.51 -8.07
CA VAL A 4 31.30 -21.55 -7.20
C VAL A 4 29.96 -22.19 -6.86
N LEU A 5 29.87 -22.74 -5.66
CA LEU A 5 28.61 -23.20 -5.07
C LEU A 5 27.66 -22.00 -5.01
N ARG A 6 26.70 -21.93 -5.93
CA ARG A 6 25.57 -21.00 -5.79
C ARG A 6 24.88 -21.39 -4.48
N PRO A 7 24.63 -20.45 -3.55
CA PRO A 7 23.84 -20.77 -2.37
C PRO A 7 22.50 -21.32 -2.86
N SER A 8 22.09 -22.46 -2.30
CA SER A 8 20.76 -23.06 -2.60
C SER A 8 19.70 -21.99 -2.42
N PRO A 9 18.85 -21.74 -3.43
CA PRO A 9 17.82 -20.71 -3.30
C PRO A 9 16.93 -21.07 -2.10
N VAL A 10 16.72 -20.10 -1.21
CA VAL A 10 15.76 -20.25 -0.12
C VAL A 10 14.44 -20.76 -0.70
N PRO A 11 13.85 -21.83 -0.19
CA PRO A 11 12.60 -22.39 -0.73
C PRO A 11 11.49 -21.33 -0.81
N LEU A 12 10.69 -21.38 -1.87
CA LEU A 12 9.48 -20.56 -1.95
C LEU A 12 8.49 -20.99 -0.86
N PRO A 13 7.63 -20.06 -0.35
CA PRO A 13 6.59 -20.45 0.58
C PRO A 13 5.66 -21.49 -0.07
N PRO A 14 5.11 -22.46 0.68
CA PRO A 14 4.35 -23.56 0.08
C PRO A 14 3.20 -23.09 -0.81
N ALA A 15 2.40 -22.11 -0.35
CA ALA A 15 1.26 -21.60 -1.11
C ALA A 15 1.24 -20.09 -1.24
N SER A 16 1.68 -19.36 -0.23
CA SER A 16 1.59 -17.90 -0.17
C SER A 16 2.63 -17.32 0.79
N GLY A 17 3.16 -16.14 0.47
CA GLY A 17 4.02 -15.34 1.34
C GLY A 17 3.25 -14.45 2.34
N ALA A 18 1.94 -14.63 2.47
CA ALA A 18 1.12 -13.91 3.43
C ALA A 18 1.53 -14.21 4.87
N TRP A 19 1.38 -13.21 5.75
CA TRP A 19 1.43 -13.42 7.19
C TRP A 19 0.31 -14.38 7.64
N ARG A 20 0.60 -15.28 8.57
CA ARG A 20 -0.32 -16.30 9.09
C ARG A 20 -0.45 -16.18 10.60
N GLU A 21 -1.60 -16.57 11.12
CA GLU A 21 -1.73 -16.75 12.56
C GLU A 21 -0.68 -17.73 13.09
N GLY A 22 0.04 -17.28 14.14
CA GLY A 22 1.20 -18.00 14.69
C GLY A 22 2.55 -17.52 14.16
N ASP A 23 2.59 -16.79 13.04
CA ASP A 23 3.82 -16.12 12.63
C ASP A 23 4.15 -14.97 13.60
N PRO A 24 5.42 -14.59 13.75
CA PRO A 24 5.79 -13.46 14.59
C PRO A 24 4.98 -12.19 14.22
N PRO A 25 4.35 -11.54 15.20
CA PRO A 25 3.51 -10.36 14.94
C PRO A 25 4.34 -9.13 14.49
N GLY A 26 5.61 -9.08 14.83
CA GLY A 26 6.42 -7.87 14.70
C GLY A 26 5.85 -6.75 15.56
N ARG A 27 5.65 -5.59 14.95
CA ARG A 27 5.00 -4.43 15.59
C ARG A 27 3.49 -4.36 15.37
N ARG A 28 2.91 -5.32 14.63
CA ARG A 28 1.48 -5.31 14.29
C ARG A 28 0.61 -5.39 15.54
N GLN A 29 -0.42 -4.59 15.52
CA GLN A 29 -1.58 -4.62 16.40
C GLN A 29 -2.80 -4.95 15.54
N TRP A 30 -3.90 -5.39 16.14
CA TRP A 30 -5.11 -5.73 15.40
C TRP A 30 -6.33 -5.06 15.99
N TYR A 31 -7.13 -4.52 15.09
CA TYR A 31 -8.49 -4.08 15.36
C TYR A 31 -9.46 -5.10 14.75
N ALA A 32 -10.39 -5.60 15.56
CA ALA A 32 -11.49 -6.44 15.09
C ALA A 32 -12.76 -5.58 14.93
N HIS A 33 -13.33 -5.55 13.74
CA HIS A 33 -14.57 -4.82 13.50
C HIS A 33 -15.72 -5.54 14.17
N PRO A 34 -16.54 -4.87 15.02
CA PRO A 34 -17.51 -5.53 15.87
C PRO A 34 -18.74 -6.10 15.13
N ARG A 35 -18.96 -5.70 13.90
CA ARG A 35 -20.10 -6.10 13.05
C ARG A 35 -19.62 -6.41 11.63
N PRO A 36 -20.39 -7.16 10.82
CA PRO A 36 -20.10 -7.26 9.39
C PRO A 36 -19.99 -5.87 8.76
N LEU A 37 -19.02 -5.68 7.87
CA LEU A 37 -18.80 -4.45 7.14
C LEU A 37 -19.66 -4.46 5.87
N PRO A 38 -20.62 -3.53 5.72
CA PRO A 38 -21.36 -3.38 4.46
C PRO A 38 -20.41 -3.01 3.32
N LEU A 39 -20.59 -3.61 2.14
CA LEU A 39 -19.74 -3.38 0.97
C LEU A 39 -20.46 -2.53 -0.08
N GLU A 40 -19.72 -1.65 -0.76
CA GLU A 40 -20.25 -0.77 -1.81
C GLU A 40 -20.87 -1.57 -2.97
N ALA A 41 -20.29 -2.72 -3.31
CA ALA A 41 -20.81 -3.61 -4.35
C ALA A 41 -22.04 -4.42 -3.92
N GLY A 42 -22.49 -4.25 -2.68
CA GLY A 42 -23.56 -5.00 -2.06
C GLY A 42 -23.08 -6.18 -1.21
N GLY A 43 -23.94 -6.64 -0.31
CA GLY A 43 -23.57 -7.64 0.68
C GLY A 43 -22.75 -7.06 1.84
N GLU A 44 -22.11 -7.96 2.60
CA GLU A 44 -21.32 -7.59 3.76
C GLU A 44 -20.14 -8.55 3.95
N LEU A 45 -19.06 -8.07 4.57
CA LEU A 45 -17.90 -8.87 4.95
C LEU A 45 -17.88 -9.06 6.46
N ALA A 46 -18.08 -10.30 6.91
CA ALA A 46 -18.02 -10.65 8.31
C ALA A 46 -16.59 -10.93 8.79
N GLY A 47 -16.33 -10.70 10.09
CA GLY A 47 -15.06 -11.02 10.72
C GLY A 47 -13.90 -10.14 10.22
N VAL A 48 -14.18 -8.89 9.86
CA VAL A 48 -13.14 -7.94 9.44
C VAL A 48 -12.19 -7.65 10.58
N ARG A 49 -10.90 -7.88 10.33
CA ARG A 49 -9.79 -7.53 11.21
C ARG A 49 -8.77 -6.72 10.41
N LEU A 50 -8.32 -5.59 10.95
CA LEU A 50 -7.24 -4.80 10.38
C LEU A 50 -5.99 -4.93 11.23
N ALA A 51 -4.88 -5.33 10.62
CA ALA A 51 -3.56 -5.16 11.19
C ALA A 51 -3.13 -3.70 11.00
N PHE A 52 -2.47 -3.12 11.98
CA PHE A 52 -1.92 -1.78 11.91
C PHE A 52 -0.68 -1.65 12.79
N GLU A 53 0.12 -0.65 12.52
CA GLU A 53 1.24 -0.29 13.38
C GLU A 53 1.14 1.19 13.77
N THR A 54 1.78 1.53 14.89
CA THR A 54 1.78 2.90 15.41
C THR A 54 3.18 3.33 15.83
N TRP A 55 3.46 4.62 15.69
CA TRP A 55 4.68 5.28 16.17
C TRP A 55 4.30 6.58 16.87
N GLY A 56 5.04 6.94 17.92
CA GLY A 56 4.76 8.09 18.73
C GLY A 56 3.61 7.86 19.72
N ARG A 57 3.05 8.95 20.24
CA ARG A 57 1.98 8.94 21.24
C ARG A 57 0.86 9.87 20.84
N LEU A 58 -0.37 9.41 21.02
CA LEU A 58 -1.56 10.24 20.84
C LEU A 58 -1.60 11.31 21.94
N ALA A 59 -1.73 12.57 21.56
CA ALA A 59 -1.88 13.67 22.48
C ALA A 59 -3.23 13.59 23.24
N PRO A 60 -3.33 14.15 24.45
CA PRO A 60 -4.60 14.13 25.22
C PRO A 60 -5.79 14.75 24.48
N ASP A 61 -5.55 15.77 23.67
CA ASP A 61 -6.54 16.43 22.82
C ASP A 61 -6.72 15.74 21.45
N ARG A 62 -5.95 14.66 21.19
CA ARG A 62 -5.99 13.84 19.98
C ARG A 62 -5.70 14.60 18.68
N SER A 63 -5.10 15.78 18.75
CA SER A 63 -4.87 16.66 17.60
C SER A 63 -3.69 16.25 16.72
N ASN A 64 -2.84 15.30 17.17
CA ASN A 64 -1.57 14.95 16.55
C ASN A 64 -1.57 13.61 15.79
N ALA A 65 -2.73 13.07 15.43
CA ALA A 65 -2.80 11.80 14.73
C ALA A 65 -2.57 11.96 13.21
N VAL A 66 -1.71 11.12 12.64
CA VAL A 66 -1.38 11.09 11.20
C VAL A 66 -1.69 9.71 10.64
N LEU A 67 -2.42 9.65 9.53
CA LEU A 67 -2.73 8.42 8.81
C LEU A 67 -1.80 8.26 7.60
N VAL A 68 -1.05 7.15 7.56
CA VAL A 68 -0.14 6.82 6.45
C VAL A 68 -0.65 5.58 5.72
N LEU A 69 -0.94 5.73 4.43
CA LEU A 69 -1.59 4.72 3.59
C LEU A 69 -0.61 4.16 2.55
N HIS A 70 -0.33 2.87 2.65
CA HIS A 70 0.66 2.19 1.79
C HIS A 70 0.17 1.93 0.37
N ALA A 71 1.10 1.78 -0.59
CA ALA A 71 0.85 1.40 -1.97
C ALA A 71 0.51 -0.10 -2.11
N LEU A 72 0.14 -0.56 -3.33
CA LEU A 72 -0.38 -1.90 -3.64
C LEU A 72 0.34 -3.05 -2.92
N THR A 73 1.66 -3.07 -2.96
CA THR A 73 2.48 -4.14 -2.38
C THR A 73 3.19 -3.73 -1.09
N GLY A 74 2.79 -2.62 -0.48
CA GLY A 74 3.20 -2.21 0.85
C GLY A 74 2.45 -2.96 1.95
N ASP A 75 2.70 -2.56 3.19
CA ASP A 75 2.05 -3.06 4.39
C ASP A 75 2.09 -2.01 5.51
N SER A 76 1.67 -2.37 6.72
CA SER A 76 1.69 -1.48 7.88
C SER A 76 3.09 -1.08 8.35
N HIS A 77 4.16 -1.78 7.94
CA HIS A 77 5.52 -1.52 8.41
C HIS A 77 6.16 -0.32 7.68
N VAL A 78 5.77 0.88 8.09
CA VAL A 78 6.25 2.13 7.49
C VAL A 78 7.65 2.47 7.92
N ALA A 79 8.02 2.22 9.19
CA ALA A 79 9.32 2.55 9.76
C ALA A 79 9.79 1.49 10.76
N GLY A 80 11.10 1.36 10.87
CA GLY A 80 11.79 0.43 11.75
C GLY A 80 12.60 -0.63 11.00
N PRO A 81 13.47 -1.35 11.71
CA PRO A 81 14.35 -2.34 11.09
C PRO A 81 13.60 -3.59 10.64
N ALA A 82 14.19 -4.34 9.71
CA ALA A 82 13.79 -5.72 9.44
C ALA A 82 13.98 -6.59 10.70
N GLY A 83 13.12 -7.58 10.87
CA GLY A 83 13.14 -8.48 12.02
C GLY A 83 12.04 -9.53 11.97
N PRO A 84 11.82 -10.27 13.06
CA PRO A 84 10.74 -11.25 13.13
C PRO A 84 9.38 -10.60 12.85
N GLY A 85 8.66 -11.13 11.85
CA GLY A 85 7.39 -10.57 11.38
C GLY A 85 7.51 -9.49 10.29
N HIS A 86 8.68 -8.88 10.12
CA HIS A 86 8.95 -7.86 9.10
C HIS A 86 10.21 -8.22 8.32
N PRO A 87 10.11 -8.90 7.16
CA PRO A 87 11.27 -9.39 6.41
C PRO A 87 12.10 -8.27 5.76
N THR A 88 11.58 -7.05 5.74
CA THR A 88 12.26 -5.86 5.20
C THR A 88 12.15 -4.69 6.17
N PRO A 89 13.09 -3.71 6.12
CA PRO A 89 12.91 -2.45 6.83
C PRO A 89 11.62 -1.73 6.39
N GLY A 90 11.17 -0.79 7.21
CA GLY A 90 10.04 0.07 6.90
C GLY A 90 10.22 0.79 5.56
N TRP A 91 9.14 0.84 4.77
CA TRP A 91 9.22 1.36 3.40
C TRP A 91 9.35 2.90 3.32
N TRP A 92 9.13 3.62 4.44
CA TRP A 92 9.38 5.05 4.61
C TRP A 92 10.16 5.36 5.90
N ASP A 93 11.10 4.52 6.26
CA ASP A 93 11.96 4.68 7.45
C ASP A 93 12.65 6.06 7.52
N GLY A 94 12.98 6.64 6.38
CA GLY A 94 13.53 8.00 6.30
C GLY A 94 12.53 9.13 6.59
N LEU A 95 11.22 8.88 6.48
CA LEU A 95 10.17 9.89 6.67
C LEU A 95 9.57 9.88 8.08
N VAL A 96 9.48 8.71 8.72
CA VAL A 96 8.82 8.48 10.01
C VAL A 96 9.85 8.09 11.07
N GLY A 97 9.89 8.83 12.17
CA GLY A 97 10.81 8.55 13.28
C GLY A 97 11.16 9.81 14.07
N PRO A 98 11.92 9.69 15.16
CA PRO A 98 12.38 10.84 15.93
C PRO A 98 13.18 11.81 15.05
N GLY A 99 12.79 13.10 15.06
CA GLY A 99 13.43 14.16 14.28
C GLY A 99 13.21 14.09 12.76
N ARG A 100 12.41 13.13 12.24
CA ARG A 100 12.02 13.04 10.82
C ARG A 100 10.89 14.03 10.50
N ALA A 101 10.45 14.08 9.23
CA ALA A 101 9.34 14.95 8.85
C ALA A 101 8.03 14.60 9.59
N LEU A 102 7.77 13.29 9.74
CA LEU A 102 6.78 12.75 10.67
C LEU A 102 7.48 12.37 11.98
N ASP A 103 7.85 13.40 12.76
CA ASP A 103 8.57 13.27 14.03
C ASP A 103 7.70 12.55 15.07
N THR A 104 8.10 11.35 15.44
CA THR A 104 7.33 10.51 16.38
C THR A 104 7.41 10.98 17.84
N ASP A 105 8.22 11.98 18.17
CA ASP A 105 8.16 12.68 19.45
C ASP A 105 6.99 13.68 19.51
N ARG A 106 6.39 13.98 18.38
CA ARG A 106 5.32 14.97 18.19
C ARG A 106 4.06 14.37 17.59
N TRP A 107 4.19 13.52 16.60
CA TRP A 107 3.10 12.92 15.85
C TRP A 107 2.81 11.50 16.29
N PHE A 108 1.54 11.16 16.39
CA PHE A 108 1.06 9.79 16.51
C PHE A 108 0.74 9.26 15.11
N VAL A 109 1.68 8.52 14.54
CA VAL A 109 1.54 7.96 13.20
C VAL A 109 0.83 6.61 13.29
N VAL A 110 -0.19 6.41 12.46
CA VAL A 110 -0.95 5.16 12.32
C VAL A 110 -0.86 4.69 10.87
N ALA A 111 -0.47 3.45 10.67
CA ALA A 111 -0.43 2.83 9.35
C ALA A 111 -1.20 1.50 9.36
N PRO A 112 -2.41 1.46 8.80
CA PRO A 112 -3.15 0.21 8.62
C PRO A 112 -2.59 -0.59 7.45
N ASN A 113 -2.53 -1.93 7.60
CA ASN A 113 -2.47 -2.81 6.45
C ASN A 113 -3.87 -2.90 5.83
N VAL A 114 -3.97 -2.60 4.56
CA VAL A 114 -5.25 -2.46 3.84
C VAL A 114 -6.13 -3.70 3.95
N LEU A 115 -7.44 -3.51 4.04
CA LEU A 115 -8.43 -4.59 3.90
C LEU A 115 -8.29 -5.23 2.51
N GLY A 116 -8.27 -6.57 2.45
CA GLY A 116 -7.95 -7.33 1.24
C GLY A 116 -6.45 -7.64 1.09
N GLY A 117 -5.58 -6.98 1.88
CA GLY A 117 -4.14 -7.24 1.91
C GLY A 117 -3.77 -8.53 2.66
N CYS A 118 -2.48 -8.88 2.61
CA CYS A 118 -2.00 -10.18 3.10
C CYS A 118 -1.05 -10.12 4.30
N GLN A 119 -0.87 -8.95 4.90
CA GLN A 119 0.06 -8.78 6.02
C GLN A 119 -0.66 -8.57 7.36
N GLY A 120 -1.65 -9.45 7.64
CA GLY A 120 -2.36 -9.53 8.92
C GLY A 120 -3.78 -8.98 8.91
N SER A 121 -4.20 -8.18 7.93
CA SER A 121 -5.59 -7.78 7.74
C SER A 121 -6.40 -8.88 7.04
N THR A 122 -7.72 -8.86 7.21
CA THR A 122 -8.63 -9.77 6.51
C THR A 122 -8.49 -9.62 5.00
N GLY A 123 -8.24 -10.74 4.35
CA GLY A 123 -8.04 -10.86 2.91
C GLY A 123 -8.20 -12.31 2.45
N PRO A 124 -7.95 -12.64 1.18
CA PRO A 124 -8.09 -13.99 0.64
C PRO A 124 -7.34 -15.07 1.41
N SER A 125 -6.17 -14.76 1.97
CA SER A 125 -5.36 -15.69 2.73
C SER A 125 -5.85 -15.92 4.17
N SER A 126 -6.74 -15.08 4.70
CA SER A 126 -7.27 -15.21 6.06
C SER A 126 -8.43 -16.20 6.14
N ARG A 127 -8.74 -16.65 7.38
CA ARG A 127 -9.89 -17.55 7.60
C ARG A 127 -11.18 -16.74 7.66
N GLY A 128 -12.19 -17.24 6.97
CA GLY A 128 -13.55 -16.70 7.06
C GLY A 128 -14.32 -17.30 8.24
N PRO A 129 -15.60 -16.91 8.42
CA PRO A 129 -16.47 -17.39 9.50
C PRO A 129 -16.65 -18.92 9.53
N SER A 130 -16.52 -19.59 8.38
CA SER A 130 -16.59 -21.05 8.26
C SER A 130 -15.34 -21.77 8.79
N GLY A 131 -14.31 -21.04 9.22
CA GLY A 131 -12.99 -21.56 9.58
C GLY A 131 -12.10 -21.92 8.38
N ARG A 132 -12.64 -21.93 7.14
CA ARG A 132 -11.86 -22.11 5.91
C ARG A 132 -11.28 -20.76 5.46
N ARG A 133 -10.21 -20.79 4.68
CA ARG A 133 -9.68 -19.57 4.06
C ARG A 133 -10.68 -19.04 3.05
N TRP A 134 -10.75 -17.71 2.95
CA TRP A 134 -11.59 -17.06 1.96
C TRP A 134 -11.24 -17.48 0.53
N GLY A 135 -9.95 -17.41 0.17
CA GLY A 135 -9.50 -17.77 -1.16
C GLY A 135 -10.26 -17.02 -2.25
N GLY A 136 -10.77 -17.76 -3.23
CA GLY A 136 -11.57 -17.22 -4.33
C GLY A 136 -12.98 -16.74 -3.96
N ASP A 137 -13.47 -17.07 -2.76
CA ASP A 137 -14.77 -16.60 -2.25
C ASP A 137 -14.67 -15.21 -1.59
N PHE A 138 -13.46 -14.61 -1.52
CA PHE A 138 -13.31 -13.28 -0.95
C PHE A 138 -14.09 -12.25 -1.78
N PRO A 139 -14.91 -11.39 -1.15
CA PRO A 139 -15.78 -10.48 -1.89
C PRO A 139 -14.98 -9.41 -2.64
N PHE A 140 -15.59 -8.85 -3.68
CA PHE A 140 -15.07 -7.67 -4.35
C PHE A 140 -15.05 -6.49 -3.39
N LEU A 141 -13.91 -5.79 -3.34
CA LEU A 141 -13.73 -4.59 -2.54
C LEU A 141 -13.52 -3.36 -3.43
N THR A 142 -13.90 -2.21 -2.89
CA THR A 142 -13.58 -0.90 -3.45
C THR A 142 -12.68 -0.11 -2.50
N GLN A 143 -12.13 1.03 -2.97
CA GLN A 143 -11.41 1.94 -2.07
C GLN A 143 -12.32 2.49 -0.95
N ARG A 144 -13.65 2.60 -1.18
CA ARG A 144 -14.62 3.02 -0.16
C ARG A 144 -14.75 2.01 0.96
N ASP A 145 -14.79 0.72 0.64
CA ASP A 145 -14.85 -0.34 1.64
C ASP A 145 -13.60 -0.35 2.51
N GLN A 146 -12.43 -0.12 1.88
CA GLN A 146 -11.16 -0.03 2.59
C GLN A 146 -11.13 1.18 3.52
N VAL A 147 -11.57 2.35 3.05
CA VAL A 147 -11.69 3.57 3.86
C VAL A 147 -12.72 3.41 4.98
N ALA A 148 -13.85 2.74 4.73
CA ALA A 148 -14.84 2.46 5.76
C ALA A 148 -14.26 1.61 6.91
N ALA A 149 -13.47 0.60 6.59
CA ALA A 149 -12.77 -0.22 7.60
C ALA A 149 -11.71 0.60 8.36
N GLU A 150 -10.97 1.48 7.68
CA GLU A 150 -9.99 2.39 8.29
C GLU A 150 -10.66 3.45 9.16
N ALA A 151 -11.87 3.93 8.80
CA ALA A 151 -12.65 4.86 9.61
C ALA A 151 -13.09 4.21 10.94
N ALA A 152 -13.50 2.96 10.89
CA ALA A 152 -13.83 2.20 12.10
C ALA A 152 -12.59 1.94 12.99
N LEU A 153 -11.42 1.73 12.40
CA LEU A 153 -10.15 1.68 13.16
C LEU A 153 -9.87 3.03 13.83
N ALA A 154 -10.06 4.16 13.12
CA ALA A 154 -9.87 5.49 13.69
C ALA A 154 -10.79 5.72 14.90
N ASP A 155 -12.06 5.30 14.80
CA ASP A 155 -13.03 5.37 15.91
C ASP A 155 -12.55 4.55 17.12
N ALA A 156 -12.07 3.33 16.89
CA ALA A 156 -11.54 2.47 17.95
C ALA A 156 -10.28 3.03 18.63
N LEU A 157 -9.46 3.76 17.88
CA LEU A 157 -8.29 4.49 18.42
C LEU A 157 -8.69 5.83 19.09
N GLY A 158 -9.93 6.23 18.96
CA GLY A 158 -10.43 7.52 19.45
C GLY A 158 -9.89 8.70 18.64
N VAL A 159 -9.58 8.52 17.37
CA VAL A 159 -9.12 9.56 16.45
C VAL A 159 -10.30 10.11 15.68
N ASP A 160 -10.84 11.23 16.14
CA ASP A 160 -11.98 11.89 15.50
C ASP A 160 -11.56 12.60 14.19
N ARG A 161 -10.33 13.12 14.16
CA ARG A 161 -9.78 13.84 13.01
C ARG A 161 -8.28 13.59 12.88
N TRP A 162 -7.85 13.25 11.67
CA TRP A 162 -6.43 13.14 11.31
C TRP A 162 -5.84 14.54 11.09
N ALA A 163 -4.70 14.83 11.69
CA ALA A 163 -3.94 16.03 11.37
C ALA A 163 -3.46 16.01 9.92
N LEU A 164 -3.07 14.82 9.44
CA LEU A 164 -2.69 14.56 8.05
C LEU A 164 -3.16 13.18 7.61
N VAL A 165 -3.71 13.09 6.41
CA VAL A 165 -3.86 11.84 5.67
C VAL A 165 -2.88 11.88 4.50
N VAL A 166 -1.98 10.89 4.42
CA VAL A 166 -0.97 10.82 3.35
C VAL A 166 -0.91 9.44 2.72
N GLY A 167 -0.83 9.41 1.41
CA GLY A 167 -0.66 8.17 0.67
C GLY A 167 -0.15 8.40 -0.75
N GLY A 168 0.59 7.40 -1.26
CA GLY A 168 1.04 7.38 -2.64
C GLY A 168 0.43 6.21 -3.41
N SER A 169 0.23 6.38 -4.74
CA SER A 169 -0.33 5.32 -5.59
C SER A 169 -1.69 4.84 -5.07
N MET A 170 -1.89 3.55 -4.85
CA MET A 170 -3.09 3.00 -4.20
C MET A 170 -3.38 3.64 -2.82
N GLY A 171 -2.34 3.97 -2.06
CA GLY A 171 -2.50 4.71 -0.80
C GLY A 171 -3.07 6.11 -1.03
N GLY A 172 -2.70 6.76 -2.12
CA GLY A 172 -3.26 8.04 -2.55
C GLY A 172 -4.71 7.94 -2.99
N MET A 173 -5.12 6.85 -3.65
CA MET A 173 -6.53 6.58 -3.97
C MET A 173 -7.37 6.49 -2.69
N ARG A 174 -6.87 5.82 -1.65
CA ARG A 174 -7.53 5.79 -0.34
C ARG A 174 -7.51 7.16 0.34
N ALA A 175 -6.41 7.89 0.25
CA ALA A 175 -6.30 9.21 0.86
C ALA A 175 -7.31 10.22 0.27
N VAL A 176 -7.46 10.26 -1.06
CA VAL A 176 -8.48 11.11 -1.69
C VAL A 176 -9.89 10.64 -1.36
N GLU A 177 -10.13 9.33 -1.30
CA GLU A 177 -11.43 8.78 -0.88
C GLU A 177 -11.75 9.15 0.58
N TRP A 178 -10.76 9.12 1.49
CA TRP A 178 -10.89 9.63 2.86
C TRP A 178 -11.36 11.08 2.88
N ALA A 179 -10.70 11.97 2.15
CA ALA A 179 -11.02 13.39 2.12
C ALA A 179 -12.38 13.69 1.49
N VAL A 180 -12.81 12.88 0.53
CA VAL A 180 -14.14 13.00 -0.12
C VAL A 180 -15.26 12.43 0.75
N SER A 181 -15.02 11.30 1.42
CA SER A 181 -16.02 10.63 2.26
C SER A 181 -16.13 11.23 3.67
N HIS A 182 -15.02 11.71 4.22
CA HIS A 182 -14.90 12.23 5.59
C HIS A 182 -14.15 13.58 5.62
N PRO A 183 -14.65 14.62 4.92
CA PRO A 183 -13.96 15.91 4.83
C PRO A 183 -13.73 16.54 6.21
N GLU A 184 -14.66 16.36 7.15
CA GLU A 184 -14.56 16.88 8.52
C GLU A 184 -13.48 16.16 9.35
N ARG A 185 -13.13 14.94 8.98
CA ARG A 185 -12.13 14.09 9.66
C ARG A 185 -10.72 14.22 9.07
N THR A 186 -10.55 14.99 8.01
CA THR A 186 -9.27 15.21 7.32
C THR A 186 -8.76 16.61 7.62
N GLY A 187 -7.64 16.73 8.34
CA GLY A 187 -7.03 18.00 8.73
C GLY A 187 -6.18 18.60 7.63
N ALA A 188 -5.35 17.78 7.01
CA ALA A 188 -4.56 18.08 5.82
C ALA A 188 -4.47 16.84 4.93
N LEU A 189 -4.19 17.00 3.66
CA LEU A 189 -4.14 15.93 2.68
C LEU A 189 -2.89 16.02 1.81
N LEU A 190 -2.11 14.93 1.77
CA LEU A 190 -0.98 14.79 0.85
C LEU A 190 -1.20 13.62 -0.10
N LEU A 191 -1.38 13.92 -1.36
CA LEU A 191 -1.57 12.96 -2.45
C LEU A 191 -0.30 12.85 -3.28
N LEU A 192 0.25 11.64 -3.40
CA LEU A 192 1.50 11.38 -4.11
C LEU A 192 1.27 10.38 -5.25
N ALA A 193 1.65 10.74 -6.49
CA ALA A 193 1.65 9.85 -7.65
C ALA A 193 0.37 8.99 -7.74
N THR A 194 -0.80 9.62 -7.76
CA THR A 194 -2.12 8.96 -7.67
C THR A 194 -3.14 9.57 -8.64
N THR A 195 -4.40 9.14 -8.57
CA THR A 195 -5.47 9.60 -9.46
C THR A 195 -6.80 9.67 -8.74
N ALA A 196 -7.76 10.44 -9.26
CA ALA A 196 -9.15 10.48 -8.79
C ALA A 196 -10.01 9.34 -9.36
N ALA A 197 -9.63 8.80 -10.51
CA ALA A 197 -10.28 7.65 -11.15
C ALA A 197 -9.23 6.86 -11.95
N ALA A 198 -9.35 5.53 -11.97
CA ALA A 198 -8.45 4.68 -12.73
C ALA A 198 -8.57 4.95 -14.24
N SER A 199 -7.44 5.17 -14.92
CA SER A 199 -7.41 5.33 -16.36
C SER A 199 -7.50 3.99 -17.09
N ALA A 200 -7.89 4.02 -18.37
CA ALA A 200 -7.92 2.83 -19.21
C ALA A 200 -6.55 2.12 -19.28
N GLU A 201 -5.46 2.89 -19.31
CA GLU A 201 -4.10 2.33 -19.33
C GLU A 201 -3.76 1.62 -18.01
N GLN A 202 -4.08 2.23 -16.86
CA GLN A 202 -3.88 1.60 -15.55
C GLN A 202 -4.69 0.31 -15.43
N ILE A 203 -5.95 0.32 -15.86
CA ILE A 203 -6.80 -0.87 -15.91
C ILE A 203 -6.21 -1.95 -16.84
N ALA A 204 -5.69 -1.56 -18.01
CA ALA A 204 -5.08 -2.50 -18.95
C ALA A 204 -3.84 -3.17 -18.34
N TRP A 205 -2.94 -2.41 -17.71
CA TRP A 205 -1.78 -2.96 -17.03
C TRP A 205 -2.17 -3.89 -15.88
N ALA A 206 -3.09 -3.47 -15.02
CA ALA A 206 -3.53 -4.28 -13.88
C ALA A 206 -4.29 -5.53 -14.31
N SER A 207 -5.18 -5.44 -15.32
CA SER A 207 -5.90 -6.62 -15.83
C SER A 207 -4.95 -7.67 -16.45
N THR A 208 -3.89 -7.22 -17.14
CA THR A 208 -2.86 -8.13 -17.68
C THR A 208 -2.13 -8.87 -16.53
N GLN A 209 -1.81 -8.19 -15.45
CA GLN A 209 -1.18 -8.79 -14.26
C GLN A 209 -2.12 -9.79 -13.57
N VAL A 210 -3.38 -9.43 -13.40
CA VAL A 210 -4.42 -10.31 -12.85
C VAL A 210 -4.60 -11.55 -13.72
N HIS A 211 -4.60 -11.36 -15.05
CA HIS A 211 -4.68 -12.49 -15.98
C HIS A 211 -3.48 -13.44 -15.86
N ALA A 212 -2.26 -12.91 -15.71
CA ALA A 212 -1.06 -13.72 -15.51
C ALA A 212 -1.17 -14.61 -14.25
N ILE A 213 -1.73 -14.07 -13.14
CA ILE A 213 -1.96 -14.85 -11.92
C ILE A 213 -3.04 -15.91 -12.13
N ARG A 214 -4.17 -15.54 -12.74
CA ARG A 214 -5.31 -16.46 -12.96
C ARG A 214 -5.01 -17.57 -13.96
N ALA A 215 -4.06 -17.35 -14.88
CA ALA A 215 -3.60 -18.34 -15.84
C ALA A 215 -2.58 -19.36 -15.24
N ASP A 216 -2.08 -19.11 -14.03
CA ASP A 216 -1.16 -20.05 -13.36
C ASP A 216 -1.90 -21.36 -13.04
N PRO A 217 -1.33 -22.56 -13.39
CA PRO A 217 -1.95 -23.85 -13.11
C PRO A 217 -2.28 -24.10 -11.62
N HIS A 218 -1.59 -23.40 -10.71
CA HIS A 218 -1.80 -23.52 -9.27
C HIS A 218 -2.75 -22.46 -8.70
N TRP A 219 -3.43 -21.67 -9.52
CA TRP A 219 -4.40 -20.67 -9.09
C TRP A 219 -5.68 -21.28 -8.47
N HIS A 220 -6.15 -22.38 -9.04
CA HIS A 220 -7.34 -23.13 -8.57
C HIS A 220 -8.55 -22.23 -8.24
N GLY A 221 -8.85 -21.23 -9.09
CA GLY A 221 -9.94 -20.29 -8.82
C GLY A 221 -9.74 -19.43 -7.56
N GLY A 222 -8.52 -19.29 -7.06
CA GLY A 222 -8.19 -18.61 -5.81
C GLY A 222 -8.11 -19.53 -4.58
N HIS A 223 -8.43 -20.81 -4.70
CA HIS A 223 -8.46 -21.79 -3.59
C HIS A 223 -7.18 -22.63 -3.49
N TYR A 224 -6.02 -21.98 -3.50
CA TYR A 224 -4.70 -22.64 -3.49
C TYR A 224 -4.04 -22.72 -2.11
N HIS A 225 -4.51 -21.97 -1.12
CA HIS A 225 -3.80 -21.77 0.15
C HIS A 225 -3.52 -23.07 0.93
N ASP A 226 -4.40 -24.05 0.83
CA ASP A 226 -4.31 -25.31 1.56
C ASP A 226 -3.83 -26.50 0.65
N THR A 227 -3.40 -26.21 -0.59
CA THR A 227 -2.91 -27.24 -1.55
C THR A 227 -1.42 -27.54 -1.43
N GLY A 228 -0.68 -26.76 -0.63
CA GLY A 228 0.79 -26.85 -0.52
C GLY A 228 1.55 -26.24 -1.70
N ARG A 229 0.85 -25.69 -2.71
CA ARG A 229 1.43 -24.97 -3.85
C ARG A 229 0.60 -23.74 -4.15
N GLY A 230 1.27 -22.63 -4.52
CA GLY A 230 0.61 -21.39 -4.90
C GLY A 230 0.95 -20.96 -6.33
N PRO A 231 0.21 -20.00 -6.90
CA PRO A 231 0.42 -19.46 -8.24
C PRO A 231 1.64 -18.54 -8.29
N HIS A 232 2.80 -19.06 -7.91
CA HIS A 232 4.04 -18.30 -7.76
C HIS A 232 4.59 -17.81 -9.10
N ALA A 233 4.45 -18.61 -10.18
CA ALA A 233 4.89 -18.21 -11.51
C ALA A 233 4.02 -17.04 -12.02
N GLY A 234 2.70 -17.14 -11.86
CA GLY A 234 1.75 -16.09 -12.24
C GLY A 234 1.96 -14.80 -11.44
N LEU A 235 2.13 -14.90 -10.11
CA LEU A 235 2.42 -13.74 -9.25
C LEU A 235 3.78 -13.12 -9.61
N GLY A 236 4.80 -13.94 -9.87
CA GLY A 236 6.11 -13.48 -10.31
C GLY A 236 6.05 -12.73 -11.64
N LEU A 237 5.29 -13.26 -12.62
CA LEU A 237 5.08 -12.59 -13.89
C LEU A 237 4.31 -11.27 -13.73
N ALA A 238 3.24 -11.25 -12.92
CA ALA A 238 2.52 -10.02 -12.58
C ALA A 238 3.46 -8.96 -11.99
N ARG A 239 4.37 -9.35 -11.08
CA ARG A 239 5.37 -8.42 -10.52
C ARG A 239 6.35 -7.91 -11.56
N ARG A 240 6.81 -8.75 -12.49
CA ARG A 240 7.70 -8.30 -13.59
C ARG A 240 7.03 -7.22 -14.43
N ILE A 241 5.77 -7.44 -14.83
CA ILE A 241 4.97 -6.48 -15.60
C ILE A 241 4.82 -5.17 -14.79
N ALA A 242 4.38 -5.26 -13.54
CA ALA A 242 4.22 -4.09 -12.66
C ALA A 242 5.54 -3.33 -12.50
N HIS A 243 6.65 -4.04 -12.29
CA HIS A 243 7.93 -3.39 -12.03
C HIS A 243 8.49 -2.64 -13.25
N ILE A 244 8.17 -3.08 -14.47
CA ILE A 244 8.45 -2.33 -15.69
C ILE A 244 7.69 -1.00 -15.69
N THR A 245 6.45 -0.95 -15.23
CA THR A 245 5.67 0.29 -15.18
C THR A 245 6.08 1.24 -14.05
N TYR A 246 6.72 0.70 -12.99
CA TYR A 246 7.19 1.50 -11.85
C TYR A 246 8.50 2.25 -12.14
N ARG A 247 9.26 1.83 -13.15
CA ARG A 247 10.55 2.43 -13.49
C ARG A 247 10.45 3.27 -14.76
N SER A 248 11.26 4.32 -14.86
CA SER A 248 11.36 5.09 -16.08
C SER A 248 12.23 4.39 -17.14
N GLU A 249 12.00 4.67 -18.40
CA GLU A 249 12.86 4.16 -19.49
C GLU A 249 14.29 4.66 -19.36
N PRO A 250 14.56 5.98 -19.13
CA PRO A 250 15.93 6.48 -18.98
C PRO A 250 16.71 5.81 -17.84
N GLU A 251 16.05 5.50 -16.70
CA GLU A 251 16.71 4.80 -15.60
C GLU A 251 17.08 3.37 -15.99
N LEU A 252 16.14 2.63 -16.60
CA LEU A 252 16.41 1.27 -17.06
C LEU A 252 17.52 1.25 -18.13
N GLN A 253 17.51 2.20 -19.06
CA GLN A 253 18.52 2.34 -20.09
C GLN A 253 19.90 2.66 -19.49
N SER A 254 19.97 3.64 -18.60
CA SER A 254 21.21 4.04 -17.93
C SER A 254 21.81 2.90 -17.10
N ARG A 255 20.98 2.11 -16.47
CA ARG A 255 21.40 1.08 -15.52
C ARG A 255 21.78 -0.24 -16.18
N PHE A 256 21.08 -0.63 -17.22
CA PHE A 256 21.21 -1.97 -17.81
C PHE A 256 21.58 -1.96 -19.28
N ALA A 257 21.14 -0.96 -20.05
CA ALA A 257 21.24 -0.95 -21.51
C ALA A 257 20.85 -2.32 -22.11
N GLY A 258 21.63 -2.84 -23.03
CA GLY A 258 21.51 -4.19 -23.58
C GLY A 258 22.53 -5.17 -23.02
N SER A 259 23.00 -4.98 -21.78
CA SER A 259 24.10 -5.75 -21.20
C SER A 259 23.69 -7.18 -20.86
N PRO A 260 24.46 -8.20 -21.25
CA PRO A 260 24.28 -9.58 -20.79
C PRO A 260 24.44 -9.69 -19.28
N GLN A 261 23.75 -10.64 -18.67
CA GLN A 261 24.00 -11.05 -17.29
C GLN A 261 25.38 -11.70 -17.19
N ASP A 262 26.13 -11.43 -16.12
CA ASP A 262 27.47 -11.99 -15.92
C ASP A 262 27.53 -13.50 -16.14
N ALA A 263 28.51 -13.94 -16.95
CA ALA A 263 28.72 -15.33 -17.33
C ALA A 263 27.57 -16.00 -18.12
N GLU A 264 26.58 -15.22 -18.60
CA GLU A 264 25.52 -15.72 -19.47
C GLU A 264 25.67 -15.17 -20.89
N ASP A 265 25.29 -15.96 -21.90
CA ASP A 265 25.32 -15.57 -23.30
C ASP A 265 23.87 -15.49 -23.84
N PRO A 266 23.29 -14.30 -24.07
CA PRO A 266 21.95 -14.16 -24.61
C PRO A 266 21.73 -14.83 -25.97
N TRP A 267 22.79 -14.97 -26.80
CA TRP A 267 22.72 -15.65 -28.08
C TRP A 267 22.56 -17.18 -27.94
N ARG A 268 22.81 -17.69 -26.72
CA ARG A 268 22.66 -19.12 -26.36
C ARG A 268 21.61 -19.36 -25.29
N GLY A 269 20.62 -18.45 -25.17
CA GLY A 269 19.54 -18.57 -24.21
C GLY A 269 19.86 -18.04 -22.82
N GLY A 270 20.97 -17.33 -22.64
CA GLY A 270 21.28 -16.58 -21.42
C GLY A 270 20.42 -15.32 -21.27
N ARG A 271 20.50 -14.69 -20.11
CA ARG A 271 19.67 -13.54 -19.76
C ARG A 271 20.42 -12.21 -20.00
N TYR A 272 19.64 -11.16 -20.20
CA TYR A 272 20.09 -9.80 -20.03
C TYR A 272 19.99 -9.37 -18.55
N GLN A 273 20.84 -8.41 -18.12
CA GLN A 273 20.83 -7.91 -16.73
C GLN A 273 19.47 -7.39 -16.29
N VAL A 274 18.74 -6.70 -17.17
CA VAL A 274 17.37 -6.23 -16.86
C VAL A 274 16.42 -7.39 -16.60
N ALA A 275 16.55 -8.52 -17.29
CA ALA A 275 15.73 -9.70 -17.03
C ALA A 275 16.02 -10.30 -15.64
N SER A 276 17.31 -10.42 -15.29
CA SER A 276 17.74 -10.85 -13.96
C SER A 276 17.26 -9.91 -12.83
N TYR A 277 17.29 -8.62 -13.07
CA TYR A 277 16.72 -7.63 -12.16
C TYR A 277 15.21 -7.83 -11.93
N LEU A 278 14.44 -8.06 -12.97
CA LEU A 278 13.01 -8.34 -12.87
C LEU A 278 12.74 -9.67 -12.16
N ASP A 279 13.56 -10.71 -12.40
CA ASP A 279 13.48 -11.99 -11.69
C ASP A 279 13.70 -11.82 -10.19
N HIS A 280 14.69 -11.02 -9.79
CA HIS A 280 14.94 -10.70 -8.38
C HIS A 280 13.72 -10.06 -7.70
N HIS A 281 13.07 -9.09 -8.35
CA HIS A 281 11.90 -8.43 -7.79
C HIS A 281 10.66 -9.32 -7.77
N ALA A 282 10.51 -10.20 -8.76
CA ALA A 282 9.46 -11.22 -8.78
C ALA A 282 9.62 -12.19 -7.61
N ASP A 283 10.81 -12.75 -7.43
CA ASP A 283 11.13 -13.69 -6.34
C ASP A 283 10.94 -13.06 -4.95
N LYS A 284 11.41 -11.81 -4.78
CA LYS A 284 11.21 -11.04 -3.55
C LYS A 284 9.73 -10.84 -3.22
N LEU A 285 8.86 -10.56 -4.21
CA LEU A 285 7.43 -10.39 -3.96
C LEU A 285 6.76 -11.71 -3.60
N VAL A 286 7.00 -12.78 -4.36
CA VAL A 286 6.41 -14.11 -4.13
C VAL A 286 6.67 -14.61 -2.71
N ARG A 287 7.81 -14.27 -2.11
CA ARG A 287 8.18 -14.68 -0.75
C ARG A 287 7.41 -13.96 0.36
N ARG A 288 6.80 -12.81 0.09
CA ARG A 288 6.14 -11.98 1.10
C ARG A 288 4.72 -11.54 0.76
N PHE A 289 4.18 -11.94 -0.38
CA PHE A 289 2.87 -11.49 -0.82
C PHE A 289 1.95 -12.65 -1.21
N ASP A 290 0.66 -12.39 -1.22
CA ASP A 290 -0.38 -13.33 -1.60
C ASP A 290 -0.96 -13.01 -2.98
N ALA A 291 -1.07 -14.02 -3.84
CA ALA A 291 -1.60 -13.82 -5.18
C ALA A 291 -3.09 -13.43 -5.19
N GLY A 292 -3.89 -13.98 -4.27
CA GLY A 292 -5.29 -13.61 -4.11
C GLY A 292 -5.45 -12.15 -3.67
N SER A 293 -4.64 -11.72 -2.70
CA SER A 293 -4.60 -10.32 -2.29
C SER A 293 -4.14 -9.39 -3.41
N TYR A 294 -3.17 -9.82 -4.24
CA TYR A 294 -2.77 -9.03 -5.40
C TYR A 294 -3.93 -8.81 -6.37
N VAL A 295 -4.71 -9.86 -6.64
CA VAL A 295 -5.90 -9.80 -7.50
C VAL A 295 -6.95 -8.85 -6.90
N VAL A 296 -7.33 -9.06 -5.64
CA VAL A 296 -8.37 -8.25 -4.97
C VAL A 296 -8.00 -6.77 -4.93
N LEU A 297 -6.75 -6.45 -4.56
CA LEU A 297 -6.31 -5.05 -4.49
C LEU A 297 -6.19 -4.42 -5.88
N SER A 298 -5.74 -5.16 -6.89
CA SER A 298 -5.70 -4.68 -8.28
C SER A 298 -7.10 -4.40 -8.82
N GLU A 299 -8.08 -5.26 -8.53
CA GLU A 299 -9.47 -5.04 -8.93
C GLU A 299 -10.12 -3.86 -8.19
N ALA A 300 -9.78 -3.67 -6.91
CA ALA A 300 -10.20 -2.49 -6.16
C ALA A 300 -9.63 -1.19 -6.77
N MET A 301 -8.36 -1.19 -7.20
CA MET A 301 -7.74 -0.06 -7.91
C MET A 301 -8.41 0.18 -9.27
N ASN A 302 -8.67 -0.88 -10.04
CA ASN A 302 -9.34 -0.78 -11.35
C ASN A 302 -10.74 -0.16 -11.24
N SER A 303 -11.43 -0.40 -10.12
CA SER A 303 -12.76 0.16 -9.86
C SER A 303 -12.73 1.55 -9.26
N HIS A 304 -11.54 2.11 -8.99
CA HIS A 304 -11.42 3.41 -8.34
C HIS A 304 -12.02 4.53 -9.19
N ASP A 305 -12.99 5.22 -8.61
CA ASP A 305 -13.62 6.44 -9.13
C ASP A 305 -14.28 7.16 -7.95
N VAL A 306 -13.64 8.25 -7.50
CA VAL A 306 -14.19 9.05 -6.39
C VAL A 306 -15.54 9.68 -6.73
N GLY A 307 -15.81 9.85 -8.04
CA GLY A 307 -17.05 10.47 -8.56
C GLY A 307 -18.24 9.55 -8.63
N ARG A 308 -18.04 8.22 -8.54
CA ARG A 308 -19.12 7.23 -8.68
C ARG A 308 -20.22 7.47 -7.64
N GLY A 309 -21.45 7.72 -8.11
CA GLY A 309 -22.60 8.04 -7.27
C GLY A 309 -22.54 9.40 -6.56
N ARG A 310 -21.60 10.28 -6.95
CA ARG A 310 -21.40 11.62 -6.33
C ARG A 310 -21.48 12.79 -7.32
N GLY A 311 -22.04 12.58 -8.50
CA GLY A 311 -22.15 13.60 -9.55
C GLY A 311 -20.87 13.78 -10.38
N GLY A 312 -19.99 12.77 -10.38
CA GLY A 312 -18.73 12.74 -11.13
C GLY A 312 -17.52 13.23 -10.32
N VAL A 313 -16.33 13.03 -10.90
CA VAL A 313 -15.04 13.30 -10.25
C VAL A 313 -14.93 14.74 -9.72
N ARG A 314 -15.29 15.72 -10.56
CA ARG A 314 -15.20 17.14 -10.18
C ARG A 314 -16.09 17.48 -8.98
N ALA A 315 -17.31 16.95 -8.95
CA ALA A 315 -18.24 17.17 -7.83
C ALA A 315 -17.74 16.50 -6.54
N ALA A 316 -17.14 15.31 -6.65
CA ALA A 316 -16.54 14.62 -5.52
C ALA A 316 -15.33 15.36 -4.97
N LEU A 317 -14.37 15.74 -5.82
CA LEU A 317 -13.17 16.49 -5.42
C LEU A 317 -13.53 17.85 -4.81
N GLY A 318 -14.60 18.50 -5.28
CA GLY A 318 -15.13 19.74 -4.71
C GLY A 318 -15.59 19.65 -3.25
N ARG A 319 -15.72 18.43 -2.69
CA ARG A 319 -16.07 18.19 -1.28
C ARG A 319 -14.86 18.27 -0.34
N VAL A 320 -13.64 18.23 -0.88
CA VAL A 320 -12.41 18.30 -0.07
C VAL A 320 -12.24 19.69 0.49
N THR A 321 -12.20 19.79 1.81
CA THR A 321 -12.06 21.08 2.55
C THR A 321 -10.70 21.23 3.23
N ALA A 322 -9.95 20.14 3.35
CA ALA A 322 -8.64 20.13 3.97
C ALA A 322 -7.58 20.83 3.09
N PRO A 323 -6.65 21.61 3.64
CA PRO A 323 -5.44 22.02 2.93
C PRO A 323 -4.80 20.84 2.24
N THR A 324 -4.55 20.93 0.94
CA THR A 324 -4.15 19.79 0.12
C THR A 324 -2.93 20.12 -0.72
N LEU A 325 -1.92 19.23 -0.67
CA LEU A 325 -0.87 19.16 -1.65
C LEU A 325 -1.04 17.91 -2.53
N VAL A 326 -0.92 18.09 -3.83
CA VAL A 326 -0.88 17.02 -4.81
C VAL A 326 0.49 17.01 -5.45
N ALA A 327 1.22 15.90 -5.40
CA ALA A 327 2.54 15.80 -6.01
C ALA A 327 2.65 14.58 -6.92
N GLY A 328 3.30 14.77 -8.07
CA GLY A 328 3.64 13.71 -9.01
C GLY A 328 5.15 13.58 -9.18
N VAL A 329 5.60 12.46 -9.69
CA VAL A 329 6.99 12.26 -10.09
C VAL A 329 7.11 12.61 -11.57
N ASP A 330 8.10 13.43 -11.94
CA ASP A 330 8.26 13.94 -13.30
C ASP A 330 8.43 12.83 -14.36
N SER A 331 9.10 11.74 -13.99
CA SER A 331 9.34 10.58 -14.85
C SER A 331 8.31 9.44 -14.70
N ASP A 332 7.22 9.65 -13.94
CA ASP A 332 6.18 8.64 -13.73
C ASP A 332 5.32 8.47 -14.98
N ARG A 333 5.35 7.27 -15.55
CA ARG A 333 4.53 6.90 -16.71
C ARG A 333 3.27 6.10 -16.35
N LEU A 334 3.19 5.59 -15.11
CA LEU A 334 2.03 4.84 -14.61
C LEU A 334 0.93 5.78 -14.09
N TYR A 335 1.34 6.83 -13.37
CA TYR A 335 0.50 7.94 -12.92
C TYR A 335 1.08 9.25 -13.43
N PRO A 336 0.90 9.54 -14.72
CA PRO A 336 1.57 10.67 -15.37
C PRO A 336 1.16 12.01 -14.75
N PRO A 337 2.01 13.05 -14.83
CA PRO A 337 1.78 14.36 -14.19
C PRO A 337 0.44 15.02 -14.52
N VAL A 338 -0.17 14.70 -15.66
CA VAL A 338 -1.50 15.21 -16.02
C VAL A 338 -2.58 14.79 -15.01
N GLN A 339 -2.49 13.60 -14.43
CA GLN A 339 -3.46 13.13 -13.42
C GLN A 339 -3.34 13.90 -12.10
N GLN A 340 -2.13 14.30 -11.71
CA GLN A 340 -1.92 15.17 -10.54
C GLN A 340 -2.42 16.59 -10.82
N ALA A 341 -2.27 17.08 -12.04
CA ALA A 341 -2.85 18.35 -12.45
C ALA A 341 -4.39 18.33 -12.39
N GLU A 342 -5.01 17.23 -12.82
CA GLU A 342 -6.47 17.02 -12.73
C GLU A 342 -6.96 16.99 -11.29
N LEU A 343 -6.25 16.25 -10.40
CA LEU A 343 -6.55 16.23 -8.95
C LEU A 343 -6.47 17.64 -8.35
N ALA A 344 -5.36 18.34 -8.58
CA ALA A 344 -5.15 19.68 -8.04
C ALA A 344 -6.19 20.68 -8.57
N ALA A 345 -6.54 20.62 -9.85
CA ALA A 345 -7.56 21.48 -10.43
C ALA A 345 -9.00 21.19 -9.92
N GLY A 346 -9.25 19.95 -9.47
CA GLY A 346 -10.55 19.53 -8.93
C GLY A 346 -10.74 19.82 -7.43
N ILE A 347 -9.66 19.97 -6.68
CA ILE A 347 -9.66 20.17 -5.22
C ILE A 347 -9.57 21.67 -4.90
N PRO A 348 -10.60 22.29 -4.29
CA PRO A 348 -10.65 23.74 -4.07
C PRO A 348 -9.51 24.30 -3.21
N THR A 349 -8.93 23.47 -2.37
CA THR A 349 -7.87 23.85 -1.41
C THR A 349 -6.45 23.55 -1.91
N ALA A 350 -6.31 23.00 -3.13
CA ALA A 350 -5.01 22.80 -3.75
C ALA A 350 -4.65 23.99 -4.65
N ASP A 351 -3.40 24.42 -4.61
CA ASP A 351 -2.88 25.56 -5.38
C ASP A 351 -2.08 25.14 -6.63
N GLY A 352 -2.25 23.90 -7.07
CA GLY A 352 -1.58 23.28 -8.21
C GLY A 352 -0.75 22.06 -7.83
N PRO A 353 -0.27 21.29 -8.81
CA PRO A 353 0.56 20.14 -8.55
C PRO A 353 1.99 20.53 -8.16
N ARG A 354 2.60 19.78 -7.27
CA ARG A 354 4.03 19.78 -6.98
C ARG A 354 4.71 18.70 -7.80
N VAL A 355 5.99 18.86 -8.05
CA VAL A 355 6.82 17.90 -8.77
C VAL A 355 7.86 17.32 -7.82
N VAL A 356 7.94 16.01 -7.77
CA VAL A 356 9.06 15.25 -7.21
C VAL A 356 9.99 14.90 -8.37
N GLU A 357 11.15 15.52 -8.41
CA GLU A 357 12.17 15.26 -9.43
C GLU A 357 12.86 13.93 -9.14
N SER A 358 12.72 12.96 -10.04
CA SER A 358 13.32 11.63 -9.85
C SER A 358 13.44 10.88 -11.18
N PRO A 359 14.57 10.26 -11.46
CA PRO A 359 14.72 9.37 -12.62
C PRO A 359 13.99 8.03 -12.43
N TYR A 360 13.52 7.72 -11.22
CA TYR A 360 13.07 6.38 -10.85
C TYR A 360 11.62 6.05 -11.21
N GLY A 361 10.93 6.93 -11.96
CA GLY A 361 9.54 6.70 -12.35
C GLY A 361 8.61 6.74 -11.15
N HIS A 362 7.58 5.89 -11.18
CA HIS A 362 6.57 5.81 -10.13
C HIS A 362 7.15 5.59 -8.72
N ASP A 363 8.24 4.82 -8.60
CA ASP A 363 8.90 4.57 -7.30
C ASP A 363 9.54 5.84 -6.70
N GLY A 364 9.63 6.96 -7.45
CA GLY A 364 10.25 8.21 -7.01
C GLY A 364 9.67 8.73 -5.69
N PHE A 365 8.34 8.64 -5.46
CA PHE A 365 7.76 9.09 -4.21
C PHE A 365 8.17 8.26 -2.97
N LEU A 366 8.68 7.04 -3.17
CA LEU A 366 9.24 6.20 -2.11
C LEU A 366 10.74 6.45 -1.91
N ILE A 367 11.44 6.83 -2.97
CA ILE A 367 12.90 6.95 -3.00
C ILE A 367 13.35 8.36 -2.62
N GLU A 368 12.67 9.38 -3.13
CA GLU A 368 13.00 10.80 -2.92
C GLU A 368 12.46 11.33 -1.58
N VAL A 369 12.89 10.68 -0.49
CA VAL A 369 12.35 10.91 0.86
C VAL A 369 12.46 12.37 1.29
N GLU A 370 13.54 13.07 0.97
CA GLU A 370 13.73 14.47 1.39
C GLU A 370 12.76 15.43 0.66
N GLN A 371 12.46 15.17 -0.61
CA GLN A 371 11.47 15.96 -1.33
C GLN A 371 10.06 15.74 -0.77
N VAL A 372 9.70 14.48 -0.46
CA VAL A 372 8.43 14.15 0.19
C VAL A 372 8.38 14.74 1.61
N ALA A 373 9.49 14.70 2.35
CA ALA A 373 9.60 15.31 3.67
C ALA A 373 9.37 16.84 3.64
N ALA A 374 9.83 17.53 2.60
CA ALA A 374 9.57 18.95 2.41
C ALA A 374 8.06 19.23 2.25
N LEU A 375 7.35 18.42 1.44
CA LEU A 375 5.90 18.52 1.26
C LEU A 375 5.13 18.27 2.57
N VAL A 376 5.56 17.29 3.37
CA VAL A 376 4.97 17.03 4.69
C VAL A 376 5.14 18.25 5.61
N ARG A 377 6.33 18.84 5.66
CA ARG A 377 6.60 20.02 6.50
C ARG A 377 5.84 21.27 6.04
N GLU A 378 5.59 21.42 4.74
CA GLU A 378 4.76 22.50 4.18
C GLU A 378 3.31 22.41 4.67
N LEU A 379 2.74 21.20 4.66
CA LEU A 379 1.35 20.98 5.10
C LEU A 379 1.19 20.93 6.62
N LEU A 380 2.19 20.43 7.32
CA LEU A 380 2.07 20.00 8.70
C LEU A 380 3.11 20.70 9.57
N PRO A 381 2.88 21.96 9.99
CA PRO A 381 3.75 22.60 10.95
C PRO A 381 3.76 21.78 12.25
N ALA A 382 4.97 21.42 12.71
CA ALA A 382 5.13 20.49 13.82
C ALA A 382 4.47 21.01 15.11
N PRO A 383 3.59 20.22 15.77
CA PRO A 383 3.05 20.58 17.08
C PRO A 383 4.15 20.54 18.15
N PRO A 384 3.92 21.12 19.34
CA PRO A 384 4.85 20.97 20.45
C PRO A 384 5.05 19.47 20.79
N PRO A 385 6.23 19.09 21.34
CA PRO A 385 6.46 17.72 21.77
C PRO A 385 5.42 17.26 22.80
N VAL A 386 4.95 16.01 22.67
CA VAL A 386 4.04 15.41 23.66
C VAL A 386 4.86 15.06 24.90
N PRO A 387 4.51 15.60 26.10
CA PRO A 387 5.26 15.30 27.32
C PRO A 387 5.39 13.81 27.58
N ALA A 388 6.57 13.37 28.02
CA ALA A 388 6.80 11.98 28.42
C ALA A 388 5.89 11.64 29.61
N ARG A 389 4.85 10.84 29.39
CA ARG A 389 4.11 10.20 30.49
C ARG A 389 4.83 8.91 30.89
N THR A 390 4.90 8.64 32.20
CA THR A 390 5.24 7.33 32.76
C THR A 390 4.44 6.23 32.04
N PRO A 391 5.01 5.05 31.75
CA PRO A 391 4.40 4.06 30.87
C PRO A 391 3.09 3.53 31.45
N GLY A 392 1.98 4.02 30.92
CA GLY A 392 0.66 3.42 31.05
C GLY A 392 0.35 2.68 29.75
N HIS A 393 0.11 1.39 29.82
CA HIS A 393 -0.37 0.62 28.69
C HIS A 393 -1.67 1.25 28.16
N VAL A 394 -1.72 1.51 26.85
CA VAL A 394 -3.01 1.73 26.16
C VAL A 394 -3.68 0.36 26.13
N THR A 395 -4.58 0.12 27.06
CA THR A 395 -5.44 -1.06 27.01
C THR A 395 -6.50 -0.80 25.95
N VAL A 396 -6.36 -1.43 24.78
CA VAL A 396 -7.48 -1.58 23.86
C VAL A 396 -8.46 -2.51 24.55
N HIS A 397 -9.61 -1.99 24.99
CA HIS A 397 -10.67 -2.82 25.51
C HIS A 397 -11.12 -3.77 24.40
N THR A 398 -10.72 -5.04 24.47
CA THR A 398 -11.48 -6.11 23.86
C THR A 398 -12.76 -6.24 24.70
N PRO A 399 -13.97 -6.25 24.11
CA PRO A 399 -15.16 -6.68 24.84
C PRO A 399 -14.91 -8.12 25.29
N ASP A 400 -15.10 -8.35 26.58
CA ASP A 400 -15.00 -9.65 27.22
C ASP A 400 -15.90 -10.70 26.54
N GLU A 401 -15.45 -11.95 26.61
CA GLU A 401 -15.93 -13.24 26.12
C GLU A 401 -17.46 -13.43 25.97
#